data_8858eadda9f8dcdae70298b6b1397c37
#
_entry.id   8858eadda9f8dcdae70298b6b1397c37
#
_cell.length_a   1.000
_cell.length_b   1.000
_cell.length_c   1.000
_cell.angle_alpha   90.00
_cell.angle_beta   90.00
_cell.angle_gamma   90.00
#
_symmetry.space_group_name_H-M   'P 1'
#
loop_
_entity.id
_entity.type
_entity.pdbx_description
1 polymer ?
#
loop_
_entity_poly.entity_id
_entity_poly.type
_entity_poly.pdbx_seq_one_letter_code
_entity_poly.pdbx_strand_id
1 'polypeptide(L)'
;MIMHHSQAIEMTALIATHTENKELRSLGARISRSQDDEIRFMKRWLAARGESLSLPMAENMPGMPHTDAPSHHDMHAMPLMPGMLTQDQMEALRKATGIDFDRLFLTGMIQHHNGALTMVKDLFGTAGAGQDAEIFGFATDVDTGQRAEIKIMHSMLETEFEKKPLEEKK
;
A
#
# COMPACT_ATOMS: atom_id res chain seq x y z
N MET A 1 -8.26 0.59 4.67
CA MET A 1 -7.53 -0.55 4.05
C MET A 1 -7.65 -0.58 2.51
N ILE A 2 -8.84 -0.48 1.87
CA ILE A 2 -8.99 -0.56 0.40
C ILE A 2 -8.09 0.44 -0.34
N MET A 3 -8.15 1.73 0.00
CA MET A 3 -7.26 2.76 -0.60
C MET A 3 -5.79 2.50 -0.33
N HIS A 4 -5.46 2.00 0.84
CA HIS A 4 -4.10 1.62 1.20
C HIS A 4 -3.59 0.53 0.26
N HIS A 5 -4.30 -0.58 0.10
CA HIS A 5 -3.95 -1.67 -0.82
C HIS A 5 -3.88 -1.23 -2.29
N SER A 6 -4.73 -0.27 -2.70
CA SER A 6 -4.66 0.28 -4.06
C SER A 6 -3.32 0.95 -4.35
N GLN A 7 -2.67 1.58 -3.37
CA GLN A 7 -1.33 2.14 -3.56
C GLN A 7 -0.29 1.04 -3.79
N ALA A 8 -0.36 -0.10 -3.09
CA ALA A 8 0.55 -1.22 -3.35
C ALA A 8 0.40 -1.77 -4.79
N ILE A 9 -0.84 -1.85 -5.31
CA ILE A 9 -1.08 -2.24 -6.69
C ILE A 9 -0.45 -1.22 -7.66
N GLU A 10 -0.59 0.08 -7.39
CA GLU A 10 0.06 1.13 -8.19
C GLU A 10 1.59 0.98 -8.18
N MET A 11 2.18 0.75 -7.02
CA MET A 11 3.62 0.52 -6.90
C MET A 11 4.08 -0.72 -7.70
N THR A 12 3.35 -1.83 -7.56
CA THR A 12 3.71 -3.08 -8.27
C THR A 12 3.56 -2.97 -9.78
N ALA A 13 2.65 -2.14 -10.28
CA ALA A 13 2.46 -1.90 -11.71
C ALA A 13 3.70 -1.27 -12.38
N LEU A 14 4.53 -0.52 -11.63
CA LEU A 14 5.75 0.10 -12.15
C LEU A 14 6.85 -0.93 -12.45
N ILE A 15 6.86 -2.07 -11.78
CA ILE A 15 7.94 -3.06 -11.84
C ILE A 15 8.24 -3.48 -13.29
N ALA A 16 7.21 -3.68 -14.11
CA ALA A 16 7.37 -4.22 -15.46
C ALA A 16 8.27 -3.36 -16.36
N THR A 17 8.27 -2.05 -16.15
CA THR A 17 8.99 -1.07 -16.98
C THR A 17 10.21 -0.47 -16.29
N HIS A 18 10.40 -0.69 -14.98
CA HIS A 18 11.42 0.01 -14.19
C HIS A 18 12.59 -0.89 -13.78
N THR A 19 12.42 -2.23 -13.79
CA THR A 19 13.49 -3.14 -13.40
C THR A 19 13.45 -4.45 -14.20
N GLU A 20 14.63 -5.07 -14.39
CA GLU A 20 14.78 -6.43 -14.93
C GLU A 20 15.03 -7.48 -13.84
N ASN A 21 15.03 -7.08 -12.56
CA ASN A 21 15.25 -7.97 -11.43
C ASN A 21 14.13 -9.02 -11.34
N LYS A 22 14.46 -10.27 -11.63
CA LYS A 22 13.50 -11.38 -11.70
C LYS A 22 12.87 -11.70 -10.34
N GLU A 23 13.65 -11.58 -9.26
CA GLU A 23 13.17 -11.83 -7.91
C GLU A 23 12.16 -10.76 -7.50
N LEU A 24 12.45 -9.48 -7.77
CA LEU A 24 11.54 -8.38 -7.52
C LEU A 24 10.26 -8.49 -8.37
N ARG A 25 10.38 -8.86 -9.63
CA ARG A 25 9.22 -9.12 -10.51
C ARG A 25 8.33 -10.24 -9.97
N SER A 26 8.93 -11.33 -9.47
CA SER A 26 8.18 -12.44 -8.87
C SER A 26 7.49 -12.04 -7.57
N LEU A 27 8.20 -11.32 -6.70
CA LEU A 27 7.63 -10.78 -5.47
C LEU A 27 6.47 -9.81 -5.75
N GLY A 28 6.68 -8.84 -6.65
CA GLY A 28 5.67 -7.85 -7.00
C GLY A 28 4.41 -8.47 -7.60
N ALA A 29 4.54 -9.49 -8.45
CA ALA A 29 3.39 -10.21 -8.99
C ALA A 29 2.58 -10.94 -7.91
N ARG A 30 3.24 -11.47 -6.86
CA ARG A 30 2.58 -12.10 -5.72
C ARG A 30 1.87 -11.06 -4.87
N ILE A 31 2.55 -9.95 -4.51
CA ILE A 31 1.97 -8.84 -3.75
C ILE A 31 0.75 -8.27 -4.49
N SER A 32 0.87 -7.99 -5.78
CA SER A 32 -0.22 -7.44 -6.58
C SER A 32 -1.47 -8.33 -6.53
N ARG A 33 -1.29 -9.65 -6.67
CA ARG A 33 -2.40 -10.62 -6.62
C ARG A 33 -3.05 -10.67 -5.24
N SER A 34 -2.25 -10.78 -4.19
CA SER A 34 -2.74 -10.83 -2.81
C SER A 34 -3.55 -9.57 -2.48
N GLN A 35 -2.99 -8.40 -2.75
CA GLN A 35 -3.62 -7.10 -2.47
C GLN A 35 -4.92 -6.90 -3.27
N ASP A 36 -4.99 -7.37 -4.52
CA ASP A 36 -6.21 -7.31 -5.33
C ASP A 36 -7.31 -8.25 -4.78
N ASP A 37 -6.95 -9.46 -4.38
CA ASP A 37 -7.87 -10.41 -3.76
C ASP A 37 -8.40 -9.87 -2.41
N GLU A 38 -7.55 -9.24 -1.61
CA GLU A 38 -7.90 -8.59 -0.35
C GLU A 38 -8.84 -7.39 -0.57
N ILE A 39 -8.60 -6.56 -1.59
CA ILE A 39 -9.52 -5.49 -2.00
C ILE A 39 -10.88 -6.06 -2.38
N ARG A 40 -10.91 -7.12 -3.18
CA ARG A 40 -12.16 -7.77 -3.58
C ARG A 40 -12.92 -8.32 -2.39
N PHE A 41 -12.23 -8.93 -1.45
CA PHE A 41 -12.84 -9.40 -0.21
C PHE A 41 -13.48 -8.24 0.55
N MET A 42 -12.73 -7.17 0.84
CA MET A 42 -13.23 -6.01 1.57
C MET A 42 -14.45 -5.37 0.91
N LYS A 43 -14.41 -5.24 -0.42
CA LYS A 43 -15.54 -4.69 -1.19
C LYS A 43 -16.78 -5.57 -1.08
N ARG A 44 -16.65 -6.90 -1.19
CA ARG A 44 -17.80 -7.82 -1.04
C ARG A 44 -18.35 -7.77 0.38
N TRP A 45 -17.47 -7.75 1.38
CA TRP A 45 -17.87 -7.72 2.78
C TRP A 45 -18.67 -6.45 3.12
N LEU A 46 -18.22 -5.28 2.64
CA LEU A 46 -18.93 -4.01 2.81
C LEU A 46 -20.26 -4.00 2.07
N ALA A 47 -20.28 -4.44 0.81
CA ALA A 47 -21.51 -4.50 0.01
C ALA A 47 -22.57 -5.39 0.64
N ALA A 48 -22.19 -6.54 1.21
CA ALA A 48 -23.11 -7.44 1.91
C ALA A 48 -23.76 -6.82 3.16
N ARG A 49 -23.18 -5.74 3.68
CA ARG A 49 -23.68 -4.98 4.85
C ARG A 49 -24.31 -3.65 4.47
N GLY A 50 -24.51 -3.38 3.17
CA GLY A 50 -25.09 -2.15 2.67
C GLY A 50 -24.19 -0.92 2.82
N GLU A 51 -22.90 -1.13 3.14
CA GLU A 51 -21.93 -0.04 3.30
C GLU A 51 -21.48 0.49 1.93
N SER A 52 -21.46 1.82 1.80
CA SER A 52 -21.01 2.48 0.58
C SER A 52 -19.50 2.34 0.41
N LEU A 53 -19.08 1.98 -0.81
CA LEU A 53 -17.67 2.02 -1.21
C LEU A 53 -17.19 3.42 -1.58
N SER A 54 -18.12 4.36 -1.71
CA SER A 54 -17.81 5.78 -1.95
C SER A 54 -17.27 6.37 -0.66
N LEU A 55 -16.09 6.98 -0.74
CA LEU A 55 -15.72 7.98 0.27
C LEU A 55 -16.87 8.98 0.33
N PRO A 56 -17.26 9.51 1.48
CA PRO A 56 -18.16 10.64 1.54
C PRO A 56 -17.47 11.83 0.85
N MET A 57 -17.52 11.85 -0.46
CA MET A 57 -17.42 13.09 -1.20
C MET A 57 -18.60 13.91 -0.69
N ALA A 58 -18.32 15.14 -0.30
CA ALA A 58 -19.31 16.08 0.22
C ALA A 58 -20.45 16.30 -0.79
N GLU A 59 -21.29 15.27 -0.96
CA GLU A 59 -22.56 15.39 -1.68
C GLU A 59 -23.64 15.73 -0.66
N ASN A 60 -24.10 16.99 -0.79
CA ASN A 60 -25.29 17.54 -0.19
C ASN A 60 -25.23 17.92 1.30
N MET A 61 -24.50 19.02 1.57
CA MET A 61 -25.01 19.97 2.56
C MET A 61 -25.99 20.93 1.83
N PRO A 62 -27.30 20.92 2.12
CA PRO A 62 -28.22 21.90 1.56
C PRO A 62 -27.86 23.28 2.11
N GLY A 63 -27.37 24.18 1.26
CA GLY A 63 -27.22 25.60 1.63
C GLY A 63 -25.88 26.25 1.37
N MET A 64 -24.91 25.62 0.72
CA MET A 64 -23.69 26.31 0.29
C MET A 64 -23.82 26.78 -1.16
N PRO A 65 -23.51 28.06 -1.47
CA PRO A 65 -23.51 28.56 -2.83
C PRO A 65 -22.42 27.87 -3.65
N HIS A 66 -22.77 27.44 -4.86
CA HIS A 66 -21.84 26.91 -5.87
C HIS A 66 -20.84 28.00 -6.23
N THR A 67 -19.66 27.96 -5.62
CA THR A 67 -18.48 28.69 -6.09
C THR A 67 -17.52 27.67 -6.67
N ASP A 68 -17.22 27.89 -7.92
CA ASP A 68 -16.14 27.34 -8.78
C ASP A 68 -15.42 26.07 -8.31
N ALA A 69 -15.32 25.11 -9.26
CA ALA A 69 -14.61 23.85 -9.06
C ALA A 69 -13.27 24.07 -8.32
N PRO A 70 -12.99 23.30 -7.27
CA PRO A 70 -11.72 23.41 -6.58
C PRO A 70 -10.58 23.09 -7.54
N SER A 71 -9.66 24.02 -7.67
CA SER A 71 -8.42 23.84 -8.39
C SER A 71 -7.64 22.67 -7.82
N HIS A 72 -6.88 21.97 -8.63
CA HIS A 72 -6.11 20.75 -8.34
C HIS A 72 -5.16 20.80 -7.13
N HIS A 73 -5.21 21.84 -6.30
CA HIS A 73 -4.33 22.04 -5.15
C HIS A 73 -4.86 21.50 -3.82
N ASP A 74 -6.15 21.15 -3.69
CA ASP A 74 -6.75 20.77 -2.40
C ASP A 74 -6.80 19.26 -2.12
N MET A 75 -6.30 18.42 -3.02
CA MET A 75 -6.18 16.97 -2.79
C MET A 75 -5.10 16.59 -1.76
N HIS A 76 -4.33 17.56 -1.25
CA HIS A 76 -3.28 17.36 -0.25
C HIS A 76 -3.77 17.31 1.20
N ALA A 77 -5.06 17.48 1.45
CA ALA A 77 -5.60 17.67 2.81
C ALA A 77 -6.09 16.38 3.51
N MET A 78 -6.13 15.22 2.83
CA MET A 78 -6.48 13.96 3.50
C MET A 78 -5.27 13.39 4.23
N PRO A 79 -5.36 13.12 5.54
CA PRO A 79 -4.26 12.48 6.26
C PRO A 79 -3.96 11.12 5.62
N LEU A 80 -2.68 10.88 5.31
CA LEU A 80 -2.24 9.58 4.79
C LEU A 80 -2.52 8.49 5.84
N MET A 81 -3.04 7.36 5.40
CA MET A 81 -3.14 6.19 6.27
C MET A 81 -1.74 5.71 6.68
N PRO A 82 -1.61 5.05 7.85
CA PRO A 82 -0.32 4.54 8.31
C PRO A 82 0.45 3.81 7.20
N GLY A 83 1.71 4.14 7.02
CA GLY A 83 2.60 3.47 6.07
C GLY A 83 2.42 3.82 4.59
N MET A 84 1.37 4.53 4.20
CA MET A 84 1.25 4.98 2.81
C MET A 84 2.45 5.86 2.41
N LEU A 85 2.91 5.68 1.19
CA LEU A 85 3.91 6.55 0.60
C LEU A 85 3.32 7.93 0.33
N THR A 86 4.11 8.96 0.61
CA THR A 86 3.77 10.33 0.23
C THR A 86 3.80 10.50 -1.29
N GLN A 87 3.24 11.60 -1.79
CA GLN A 87 3.29 11.91 -3.20
C GLN A 87 4.74 12.02 -3.72
N ASP A 88 5.62 12.65 -2.94
CA ASP A 88 7.03 12.80 -3.30
C ASP A 88 7.74 11.43 -3.36
N GLN A 89 7.45 10.52 -2.42
CA GLN A 89 7.99 9.16 -2.44
C GLN A 89 7.48 8.37 -3.67
N MET A 90 6.20 8.48 -4.00
CA MET A 90 5.64 7.86 -5.21
C MET A 90 6.23 8.44 -6.48
N GLU A 91 6.48 9.75 -6.53
CA GLU A 91 7.11 10.41 -7.66
C GLU A 91 8.58 9.99 -7.82
N ALA A 92 9.33 9.89 -6.71
CA ALA A 92 10.69 9.36 -6.72
C ALA A 92 10.71 7.91 -7.24
N LEU A 93 9.76 7.07 -6.82
CA LEU A 93 9.64 5.69 -7.29
C LEU A 93 9.35 5.64 -8.81
N ARG A 94 8.45 6.49 -9.32
CA ARG A 94 8.12 6.55 -10.75
C ARG A 94 9.28 7.03 -11.63
N LYS A 95 10.22 7.80 -11.08
CA LYS A 95 11.39 8.33 -11.81
C LYS A 95 12.58 7.39 -11.78
N ALA A 96 12.69 6.55 -10.77
CA ALA A 96 13.80 5.63 -10.60
C ALA A 96 13.71 4.44 -11.56
N THR A 97 14.86 3.86 -11.93
CA THR A 97 14.96 2.65 -12.74
C THR A 97 16.09 1.75 -12.24
N GLY A 98 16.06 0.46 -12.63
CA GLY A 98 17.11 -0.49 -12.25
C GLY A 98 17.25 -0.62 -10.75
N ILE A 99 18.47 -0.64 -10.26
CA ILE A 99 18.79 -0.89 -8.85
C ILE A 99 18.25 0.20 -7.90
N ASP A 100 18.17 1.45 -8.36
CA ASP A 100 17.60 2.54 -7.56
C ASP A 100 16.09 2.37 -7.40
N PHE A 101 15.40 1.92 -8.45
CA PHE A 101 13.99 1.55 -8.36
C PHE A 101 13.80 0.37 -7.40
N ASP A 102 14.62 -0.68 -7.51
CA ASP A 102 14.52 -1.87 -6.66
C ASP A 102 14.61 -1.50 -5.18
N ARG A 103 15.57 -0.65 -4.82
CA ARG A 103 15.73 -0.17 -3.45
C ARG A 103 14.55 0.67 -2.96
N LEU A 104 14.10 1.63 -3.77
CA LEU A 104 12.96 2.48 -3.41
C LEU A 104 11.67 1.67 -3.30
N PHE A 105 11.46 0.71 -4.20
CA PHE A 105 10.32 -0.19 -4.16
C PHE A 105 10.31 -1.04 -2.88
N LEU A 106 11.43 -1.71 -2.56
CA LEU A 106 11.52 -2.57 -1.39
C LEU A 106 11.35 -1.78 -0.09
N THR A 107 12.02 -0.64 0.06
CA THR A 107 11.89 0.20 1.25
C THR A 107 10.48 0.81 1.39
N GLY A 108 9.92 1.28 0.28
CA GLY A 108 8.56 1.82 0.25
C GLY A 108 7.50 0.75 0.57
N MET A 109 7.64 -0.46 0.01
CA MET A 109 6.70 -1.54 0.26
C MET A 109 6.81 -2.08 1.70
N ILE A 110 8.00 -2.12 2.30
CA ILE A 110 8.17 -2.41 3.73
C ILE A 110 7.46 -1.37 4.60
N GLN A 111 7.63 -0.07 4.29
CA GLN A 111 6.90 1.01 4.96
C GLN A 111 5.39 0.80 4.86
N HIS A 112 4.90 0.52 3.65
CA HIS A 112 3.49 0.30 3.36
C HIS A 112 2.93 -0.90 4.15
N HIS A 113 3.60 -2.04 4.13
CA HIS A 113 3.20 -3.24 4.87
C HIS A 113 3.16 -3.02 6.39
N ASN A 114 4.15 -2.32 6.95
CA ASN A 114 4.13 -1.95 8.37
C ASN A 114 2.92 -1.08 8.72
N GLY A 115 2.46 -0.23 7.81
CA GLY A 115 1.22 0.53 7.96
C GLY A 115 -0.01 -0.36 8.04
N ALA A 116 -0.10 -1.38 7.20
CA ALA A 116 -1.20 -2.35 7.26
C ALA A 116 -1.21 -3.13 8.57
N LEU A 117 -0.03 -3.56 9.06
CA LEU A 117 0.09 -4.20 10.38
C LEU A 117 -0.37 -3.29 11.51
N THR A 118 -0.09 -2.00 11.43
CA THR A 118 -0.61 -1.00 12.38
C THR A 118 -2.13 -0.94 12.33
N MET A 119 -2.73 -0.88 11.15
CA MET A 119 -4.19 -0.87 11.00
C MET A 119 -4.86 -2.16 11.50
N VAL A 120 -4.24 -3.33 11.30
CA VAL A 120 -4.72 -4.61 11.88
C VAL A 120 -4.65 -4.59 13.39
N LYS A 121 -3.54 -4.09 13.96
CA LYS A 121 -3.39 -3.94 15.41
C LYS A 121 -4.46 -3.01 15.99
N ASP A 122 -4.74 -1.89 15.33
CA ASP A 122 -5.76 -0.94 15.77
C ASP A 122 -7.17 -1.55 15.69
N LEU A 123 -7.46 -2.35 14.65
CA LEU A 123 -8.71 -3.10 14.54
C LEU A 123 -8.91 -4.02 15.74
N PHE A 124 -7.91 -4.84 16.06
CA PHE A 124 -8.01 -5.77 17.19
C PHE A 124 -7.94 -5.08 18.58
N GLY A 125 -7.33 -3.90 18.66
CA GLY A 125 -7.28 -3.08 19.86
C GLY A 125 -8.58 -2.29 20.11
N THR A 126 -9.46 -2.20 19.14
CA THR A 126 -10.73 -1.47 19.25
C THR A 126 -11.82 -2.38 19.81
N ALA A 127 -12.42 -1.98 20.93
CA ALA A 127 -13.47 -2.77 21.57
C ALA A 127 -14.66 -3.03 20.63
N GLY A 128 -15.01 -4.30 20.45
CA GLY A 128 -16.09 -4.72 19.56
C GLY A 128 -15.73 -4.84 18.08
N ALA A 129 -14.59 -4.29 17.65
CA ALA A 129 -14.10 -4.50 16.30
C ALA A 129 -13.41 -5.87 16.14
N GLY A 130 -13.38 -6.40 14.92
CA GLY A 130 -12.72 -7.69 14.66
C GLY A 130 -13.44 -8.92 15.25
N GLN A 131 -14.64 -8.81 15.81
CA GLN A 131 -15.44 -9.93 16.31
C GLN A 131 -16.18 -10.70 15.22
N ASP A 132 -16.38 -10.09 14.06
CA ASP A 132 -16.90 -10.77 12.88
C ASP A 132 -15.87 -11.81 12.41
N ALA A 133 -16.29 -13.07 12.26
CA ALA A 133 -15.38 -14.17 11.95
C ALA A 133 -14.66 -14.01 10.61
N GLU A 134 -15.33 -13.41 9.60
CA GLU A 134 -14.73 -13.15 8.29
C GLU A 134 -13.66 -12.05 8.40
N ILE A 135 -13.94 -10.98 9.15
CA ILE A 135 -12.97 -9.89 9.39
C ILE A 135 -11.82 -10.36 10.26
N PHE A 136 -12.06 -11.19 11.27
CA PHE A 136 -11.00 -11.77 12.09
C PHE A 136 -10.05 -12.62 11.24
N GLY A 137 -10.60 -13.53 10.43
CA GLY A 137 -9.80 -14.35 9.51
C GLY A 137 -9.02 -13.50 8.53
N PHE A 138 -9.68 -12.57 7.84
CA PHE A 138 -9.07 -11.65 6.90
C PHE A 138 -7.91 -10.84 7.51
N ALA A 139 -8.13 -10.22 8.67
CA ALA A 139 -7.10 -9.41 9.33
C ALA A 139 -5.90 -10.25 9.79
N THR A 140 -6.15 -11.50 10.22
CA THR A 140 -5.10 -12.45 10.58
C THR A 140 -4.27 -12.88 9.38
N ASP A 141 -4.92 -13.11 8.23
CA ASP A 141 -4.23 -13.44 6.98
C ASP A 141 -3.38 -12.28 6.47
N VAL A 142 -3.90 -11.05 6.53
CA VAL A 142 -3.14 -9.82 6.21
C VAL A 142 -1.91 -9.69 7.13
N ASP A 143 -2.07 -9.84 8.45
CA ASP A 143 -0.95 -9.76 9.40
C ASP A 143 0.15 -10.79 9.06
N THR A 144 -0.25 -12.03 8.88
CA THR A 144 0.70 -13.14 8.63
C THR A 144 1.38 -13.00 7.28
N GLY A 145 0.63 -12.71 6.23
CA GLY A 145 1.14 -12.57 4.87
C GLY A 145 2.11 -11.41 4.75
N GLN A 146 1.73 -10.24 5.25
CA GLN A 146 2.57 -9.05 5.12
C GLN A 146 3.84 -9.12 5.98
N ARG A 147 3.80 -9.77 7.16
CA ARG A 147 5.03 -10.06 7.92
C ARG A 147 5.99 -10.98 7.17
N ALA A 148 5.47 -11.97 6.47
CA ALA A 148 6.30 -12.86 5.65
C ALA A 148 6.93 -12.10 4.47
N GLU A 149 6.18 -11.24 3.81
CA GLU A 149 6.68 -10.40 2.70
C GLU A 149 7.71 -9.37 3.17
N ILE A 150 7.52 -8.73 4.32
CA ILE A 150 8.52 -7.84 4.93
C ILE A 150 9.86 -8.57 5.12
N LYS A 151 9.85 -9.80 5.64
CA LYS A 151 11.10 -10.59 5.81
C LYS A 151 11.79 -10.86 4.48
N ILE A 152 11.04 -11.20 3.44
CA ILE A 152 11.58 -11.42 2.10
C ILE A 152 12.21 -10.12 1.55
N MET A 153 11.52 -8.99 1.68
CA MET A 153 12.01 -7.69 1.22
C MET A 153 13.28 -7.26 1.96
N HIS A 154 13.38 -7.48 3.27
CA HIS A 154 14.62 -7.23 4.01
C HIS A 154 15.77 -8.11 3.52
N SER A 155 15.52 -9.41 3.32
CA SER A 155 16.55 -10.32 2.79
C SER A 155 17.04 -9.90 1.39
N MET A 156 16.13 -9.39 0.53
CA MET A 156 16.53 -8.87 -0.78
C MET A 156 17.39 -7.62 -0.65
N LEU A 157 17.02 -6.69 0.23
CA LEU A 157 17.82 -5.48 0.48
C LEU A 157 19.24 -5.84 0.98
N GLU A 158 19.37 -6.74 1.95
CA GLU A 158 20.66 -7.20 2.47
C GLU A 158 21.50 -7.87 1.37
N THR A 159 20.86 -8.68 0.51
CA THR A 159 21.58 -9.42 -0.54
C THR A 159 22.07 -8.49 -1.65
N GLU A 160 21.28 -7.52 -2.06
CA GLU A 160 21.60 -6.66 -3.21
C GLU A 160 22.46 -5.45 -2.85
N PHE A 161 22.27 -4.91 -1.64
CA PHE A 161 22.86 -3.61 -1.28
C PHE A 161 23.95 -3.67 -0.23
N GLU A 162 23.97 -4.69 0.66
CA GLU A 162 25.01 -4.82 1.68
C GLU A 162 26.23 -5.63 1.21
N LYS A 163 26.06 -6.54 0.23
CA LYS A 163 27.16 -7.38 -0.30
C LYS A 163 28.01 -6.73 -1.38
N LYS A 164 27.74 -5.51 -1.82
CA LYS A 164 28.57 -4.77 -2.76
C LYS A 164 29.49 -3.83 -1.99
N PRO A 165 30.76 -4.20 -1.73
CA PRO A 165 31.75 -3.25 -1.24
C PRO A 165 31.83 -2.11 -2.25
N LEU A 166 31.92 -0.88 -1.76
CA LEU A 166 32.25 0.28 -2.57
C LEU A 166 33.51 -0.07 -3.39
N GLU A 167 33.34 -0.33 -4.69
CA GLU A 167 34.49 -0.32 -5.59
C GLU A 167 35.02 1.11 -5.53
N GLU A 168 36.12 1.25 -4.78
CA GLU A 168 36.91 2.47 -4.77
C GLU A 168 37.25 2.82 -6.22
N LYS A 169 36.72 3.95 -6.69
CA LYS A 169 37.18 4.56 -7.93
C LYS A 169 38.66 4.89 -7.73
N LYS A 170 39.53 4.09 -8.34
CA LYS A 170 40.92 4.49 -8.63
C LYS A 170 40.96 5.49 -9.78
#